data_7d12ba8d598c25c6c6ba157d8bbfa695
#
_entry.id   7d12ba8d598c25c6c6ba157d8bbfa695
#
_cell.length_a   1.000
_cell.length_b   1.000
_cell.length_c   1.000
_cell.angle_alpha   90.00
_cell.angle_beta   90.00
_cell.angle_gamma   90.00
#
_symmetry.space_group_name_H-M   'P 1'
#
loop_
_entity.id
_entity.type
_entity.pdbx_description
1 polymer ?
#
loop_
_entity_poly.entity_id
_entity_poly.type
_entity_poly.pdbx_seq_one_letter_code
_entity_poly.pdbx_strand_id
1 'polypeptide(L)'
;MIRIQNLCKRYGAVTAVEDVSFEVQEGQVCVLLGPSGCGKTTTLKMINRLIEPTSGKVFIAGRDTAELDSVTLRRSIGYVIQQVGLFPNMTVEDNICVVPNLLGWDKAQSRRRAAELLEIVALDSSLFLKRYPRELSGGQQQRVGVARALAADPPVMLMDEPFGAIDPINRDAIQDEFMRIQRQVNKTVLFVSHDIDEAVKMADCVALFRAGNIEQFGSPDDLLARPASDFAADFMGSDRILKRLRLMHAESIARDAGAAGIAVELDRDGRLASQVPLRVRAADDLRQVLSAQLAKGTSWAACLDKDQRFLGVVLQSDILANLTQDTVAARQES
;
A
#
# COMPACT_ATOMS: atom_id res chain seq x y z
N MET A 1 6.08 -15.63 -0.45
CA MET A 1 5.45 -15.74 0.89
C MET A 1 4.01 -16.25 0.83
N ILE A 2 3.12 -15.67 0.01
CA ILE A 2 1.75 -16.15 -0.26
C ILE A 2 1.71 -16.68 -1.68
N ARG A 3 1.20 -17.91 -1.90
CA ARG A 3 1.00 -18.46 -3.24
C ARG A 3 -0.40 -19.06 -3.35
N ILE A 4 -1.11 -18.66 -4.36
CA ILE A 4 -2.47 -19.09 -4.68
C ILE A 4 -2.43 -19.84 -6.01
N GLN A 5 -3.07 -21.02 -6.07
CA GLN A 5 -3.08 -21.89 -7.24
C GLN A 5 -4.48 -22.35 -7.58
N ASN A 6 -4.97 -21.95 -8.75
CA ASN A 6 -6.25 -22.34 -9.34
C ASN A 6 -7.43 -22.26 -8.35
N LEU A 7 -7.45 -21.15 -7.55
CA LEU A 7 -8.40 -20.98 -6.47
C LEU A 7 -9.79 -20.69 -7.04
N CYS A 8 -10.77 -21.48 -6.63
CA CYS A 8 -12.16 -21.34 -7.05
C CYS A 8 -13.11 -21.30 -5.86
N LYS A 9 -14.17 -20.49 -6.00
CA LYS A 9 -15.30 -20.50 -5.07
C LYS A 9 -16.63 -20.40 -5.79
N ARG A 10 -17.48 -21.40 -5.58
CA ARG A 10 -18.86 -21.46 -6.09
C ARG A 10 -19.87 -21.49 -4.94
N TYR A 11 -20.92 -20.73 -5.10
CA TYR A 11 -22.08 -20.70 -4.22
C TYR A 11 -23.31 -21.13 -5.05
N GLY A 12 -23.64 -22.43 -5.02
CA GLY A 12 -24.66 -22.99 -5.91
C GLY A 12 -24.31 -22.75 -7.38
N ALA A 13 -25.16 -22.02 -8.09
CA ALA A 13 -24.95 -21.67 -9.50
C ALA A 13 -24.03 -20.46 -9.73
N VAL A 14 -23.65 -19.71 -8.68
CA VAL A 14 -22.84 -18.50 -8.80
C VAL A 14 -21.38 -18.83 -8.54
N THR A 15 -20.51 -18.54 -9.52
CA THR A 15 -19.06 -18.60 -9.36
C THR A 15 -18.58 -17.22 -8.89
N ALA A 16 -18.11 -17.14 -7.65
CA ALA A 16 -17.62 -15.89 -7.05
C ALA A 16 -16.12 -15.67 -7.31
N VAL A 17 -15.35 -16.77 -7.44
CA VAL A 17 -13.92 -16.75 -7.76
C VAL A 17 -13.67 -17.93 -8.69
N GLU A 18 -12.97 -17.71 -9.78
CA GLU A 18 -12.72 -18.70 -10.83
C GLU A 18 -11.23 -18.69 -11.24
N ASP A 19 -10.57 -19.80 -11.05
CA ASP A 19 -9.18 -20.06 -11.48
C ASP A 19 -8.13 -18.98 -11.10
N VAL A 20 -8.24 -18.42 -9.90
CA VAL A 20 -7.33 -17.35 -9.45
C VAL A 20 -5.98 -17.95 -9.04
N SER A 21 -4.91 -17.48 -9.70
CA SER A 21 -3.52 -17.86 -9.40
C SER A 21 -2.61 -16.64 -9.39
N PHE A 22 -1.86 -16.45 -8.31
CA PHE A 22 -0.82 -15.42 -8.19
C PHE A 22 0.11 -15.70 -7.01
N GLU A 23 1.24 -15.00 -6.96
CA GLU A 23 2.22 -15.13 -5.90
C GLU A 23 2.64 -13.75 -5.36
N VAL A 24 2.78 -13.64 -4.03
CA VAL A 24 3.28 -12.45 -3.34
C VAL A 24 4.56 -12.83 -2.61
N GLN A 25 5.66 -12.12 -2.91
CA GLN A 25 6.95 -12.37 -2.30
C GLN A 25 6.99 -11.88 -0.85
N GLU A 26 7.98 -12.33 -0.11
CA GLU A 26 8.19 -11.88 1.27
C GLU A 26 8.45 -10.38 1.34
N GLY A 27 7.82 -9.69 2.30
CA GLY A 27 7.95 -8.27 2.52
C GLY A 27 7.15 -7.38 1.55
N GLN A 28 6.55 -7.96 0.48
CA GLN A 28 5.75 -7.18 -0.48
C GLN A 28 4.37 -6.81 0.06
N VAL A 29 3.89 -5.69 -0.43
CA VAL A 29 2.50 -5.23 -0.33
C VAL A 29 1.78 -5.55 -1.64
N CYS A 30 0.78 -6.43 -1.59
CA CYS A 30 -0.07 -6.78 -2.73
C CYS A 30 -1.48 -6.23 -2.53
N VAL A 31 -2.04 -5.63 -3.57
CA VAL A 31 -3.41 -5.09 -3.55
C VAL A 31 -4.32 -5.90 -4.46
N LEU A 32 -5.41 -6.43 -3.90
CA LEU A 32 -6.52 -6.97 -4.68
C LEU A 32 -7.43 -5.81 -5.08
N LEU A 33 -7.37 -5.41 -6.34
CA LEU A 33 -8.06 -4.25 -6.89
C LEU A 33 -9.21 -4.69 -7.81
N GLY A 34 -10.24 -3.87 -7.96
CA GLY A 34 -11.34 -4.14 -8.90
C GLY A 34 -12.71 -3.67 -8.38
N PRO A 35 -13.77 -3.75 -9.21
CA PRO A 35 -15.11 -3.30 -8.85
C PRO A 35 -15.72 -4.10 -7.70
N SER A 36 -16.78 -3.57 -7.09
CA SER A 36 -17.51 -4.27 -6.04
C SER A 36 -18.11 -5.59 -6.56
N GLY A 37 -18.03 -6.65 -5.74
CA GLY A 37 -18.59 -7.96 -6.08
C GLY A 37 -17.73 -8.83 -7.02
N CYS A 38 -16.54 -8.40 -7.44
CA CYS A 38 -15.69 -9.17 -8.37
C CYS A 38 -14.88 -10.31 -7.73
N GLY A 39 -15.04 -10.61 -6.43
CA GLY A 39 -14.41 -11.76 -5.77
C GLY A 39 -13.24 -11.45 -4.81
N LYS A 40 -12.76 -10.22 -4.69
CA LYS A 40 -11.61 -9.83 -3.85
C LYS A 40 -11.72 -10.26 -2.38
N THR A 41 -12.76 -9.80 -1.70
CA THR A 41 -13.01 -10.15 -0.28
C THR A 41 -13.25 -11.66 -0.11
N THR A 42 -13.86 -12.32 -1.08
CA THR A 42 -14.01 -13.79 -1.06
C THR A 42 -12.65 -14.48 -1.14
N THR A 43 -11.77 -14.02 -2.03
CA THR A 43 -10.40 -14.51 -2.13
C THR A 43 -9.63 -14.29 -0.83
N LEU A 44 -9.69 -13.07 -0.25
CA LEU A 44 -9.04 -12.76 1.03
C LEU A 44 -9.54 -13.69 2.16
N LYS A 45 -10.86 -13.93 2.22
CA LYS A 45 -11.47 -14.83 3.22
C LYS A 45 -11.10 -16.29 3.01
N MET A 46 -10.86 -16.74 1.79
CA MET A 46 -10.36 -18.09 1.51
C MET A 46 -8.90 -18.26 1.96
N ILE A 47 -8.05 -17.23 1.77
CA ILE A 47 -6.66 -17.28 2.26
C ILE A 47 -6.62 -17.47 3.78
N ASN A 48 -7.50 -16.81 4.52
CA ASN A 48 -7.63 -16.93 5.98
C ASN A 48 -8.53 -18.11 6.43
N ARG A 49 -8.98 -18.93 5.48
CA ARG A 49 -9.95 -20.03 5.72
C ARG A 49 -11.15 -19.63 6.58
N LEU A 50 -11.64 -18.40 6.41
CA LEU A 50 -12.97 -17.98 6.88
C LEU A 50 -14.06 -18.51 5.95
N ILE A 51 -13.69 -18.81 4.70
CA ILE A 51 -14.49 -19.47 3.69
C ILE A 51 -13.63 -20.59 3.11
N GLU A 52 -14.15 -21.82 3.05
CA GLU A 52 -13.44 -22.92 2.40
C GLU A 52 -13.54 -22.75 0.87
N PRO A 53 -12.43 -22.89 0.12
CA PRO A 53 -12.46 -22.90 -1.34
C PRO A 53 -13.25 -24.12 -1.85
N THR A 54 -13.83 -24.00 -3.05
CA THR A 54 -14.44 -25.15 -3.74
C THR A 54 -13.35 -26.04 -4.37
N SER A 55 -12.29 -25.42 -4.88
CA SER A 55 -11.09 -26.09 -5.39
C SER A 55 -9.90 -25.13 -5.38
N GLY A 56 -8.72 -25.64 -5.69
CA GLY A 56 -7.47 -24.89 -5.67
C GLY A 56 -6.77 -24.96 -4.31
N LYS A 57 -5.62 -24.29 -4.22
CA LYS A 57 -4.75 -24.32 -3.04
C LYS A 57 -4.22 -22.94 -2.67
N VAL A 58 -4.01 -22.75 -1.37
CA VAL A 58 -3.37 -21.57 -0.81
C VAL A 58 -2.17 -22.00 0.02
N PHE A 59 -1.02 -21.41 -0.23
CA PHE A 59 0.20 -21.63 0.54
C PHE A 59 0.62 -20.34 1.24
N ILE A 60 0.99 -20.45 2.51
CA ILE A 60 1.58 -19.38 3.30
C ILE A 60 2.91 -19.89 3.87
N ALA A 61 3.99 -19.15 3.62
CA ALA A 61 5.35 -19.55 3.98
C ALA A 61 5.69 -20.98 3.53
N GLY A 62 5.25 -21.36 2.32
CA GLY A 62 5.48 -22.68 1.72
C GLY A 62 4.59 -23.81 2.24
N ARG A 63 3.71 -23.58 3.23
CA ARG A 63 2.81 -24.59 3.79
C ARG A 63 1.41 -24.47 3.19
N ASP A 64 0.84 -25.60 2.76
CA ASP A 64 -0.57 -25.64 2.32
C ASP A 64 -1.49 -25.34 3.53
N THR A 65 -2.31 -24.30 3.39
CA THR A 65 -3.22 -23.88 4.46
C THR A 65 -4.28 -24.91 4.78
N ALA A 66 -4.61 -25.81 3.84
CA ALA A 66 -5.58 -26.88 4.04
C ALA A 66 -5.09 -27.95 5.04
N GLU A 67 -3.76 -28.13 5.16
CA GLU A 67 -3.14 -29.11 6.07
C GLU A 67 -3.05 -28.60 7.52
N LEU A 68 -3.28 -27.30 7.74
CA LEU A 68 -3.21 -26.68 9.05
C LEU A 68 -4.60 -26.69 9.73
N ASP A 69 -4.61 -26.82 11.05
CA ASP A 69 -5.81 -26.48 11.82
C ASP A 69 -6.21 -25.02 11.59
N SER A 70 -7.49 -24.77 11.32
CA SER A 70 -7.98 -23.44 10.94
C SER A 70 -7.80 -22.36 12.03
N VAL A 71 -7.81 -22.77 13.31
CA VAL A 71 -7.57 -21.85 14.44
C VAL A 71 -6.09 -21.49 14.51
N THR A 72 -5.23 -22.48 14.36
CA THR A 72 -3.76 -22.29 14.32
C THR A 72 -3.36 -21.40 13.16
N LEU A 73 -3.90 -21.64 11.96
CA LEU A 73 -3.68 -20.79 10.80
C LEU A 73 -4.07 -19.34 11.09
N ARG A 74 -5.30 -19.10 11.54
CA ARG A 74 -5.81 -17.74 11.81
C ARG A 74 -5.04 -17.00 12.91
N ARG A 75 -4.48 -17.71 13.89
CA ARG A 75 -3.60 -17.12 14.91
C ARG A 75 -2.22 -16.74 14.37
N SER A 76 -1.79 -17.36 13.27
CA SER A 76 -0.52 -17.04 12.60
C SER A 76 -0.63 -15.93 11.54
N ILE A 77 -1.83 -15.41 11.27
CA ILE A 77 -2.10 -14.36 10.29
C ILE A 77 -2.60 -13.11 11.02
N GLY A 78 -2.01 -11.95 10.73
CA GLY A 78 -2.57 -10.67 11.14
C GLY A 78 -3.79 -10.33 10.28
N TYR A 79 -4.94 -10.09 10.88
CA TYR A 79 -6.16 -9.79 10.12
C TYR A 79 -6.79 -8.48 10.56
N VAL A 80 -6.94 -7.55 9.59
CA VAL A 80 -7.63 -6.26 9.79
C VAL A 80 -8.90 -6.28 8.96
N ILE A 81 -10.05 -6.15 9.62
CA ILE A 81 -11.37 -6.10 8.96
C ILE A 81 -11.78 -4.67 8.63
N GLN A 82 -12.69 -4.50 7.66
CA GLN A 82 -13.17 -3.23 7.13
C GLN A 82 -13.65 -2.24 8.20
N GLN A 83 -14.28 -2.70 9.26
CA GLN A 83 -14.75 -1.88 10.39
C GLN A 83 -13.85 -2.06 11.62
N VAL A 84 -12.56 -1.91 11.52
CA VAL A 84 -11.52 -2.05 12.57
C VAL A 84 -11.75 -3.19 13.56
N GLY A 85 -13.01 -3.48 13.95
CA GLY A 85 -13.45 -4.61 14.78
C GLY A 85 -12.77 -4.71 16.15
N LEU A 86 -12.46 -3.58 16.77
CA LEU A 86 -11.97 -3.57 18.15
C LEU A 86 -13.10 -4.03 19.08
N PHE A 87 -12.74 -4.81 20.10
CA PHE A 87 -13.69 -5.20 21.14
C PHE A 87 -14.04 -3.98 22.00
N PRO A 88 -15.28 -3.49 21.97
CA PRO A 88 -15.65 -2.21 22.58
C PRO A 88 -15.54 -2.20 24.10
N ASN A 89 -15.63 -3.38 24.75
CA ASN A 89 -15.57 -3.58 26.19
C ASN A 89 -14.17 -3.93 26.69
N MET A 90 -13.17 -3.91 25.82
CA MET A 90 -11.77 -4.15 26.13
C MET A 90 -10.98 -2.86 25.99
N THR A 91 -9.95 -2.67 26.82
CA THR A 91 -8.99 -1.58 26.66
C THR A 91 -8.17 -1.75 25.37
N VAL A 92 -7.42 -0.75 24.97
CA VAL A 92 -6.46 -0.82 23.86
C VAL A 92 -5.42 -1.93 24.14
N GLU A 93 -4.88 -2.00 25.37
CA GLU A 93 -3.96 -3.07 25.80
C GLU A 93 -4.60 -4.44 25.60
N ASP A 94 -5.81 -4.64 26.13
CA ASP A 94 -6.50 -5.93 26.04
C ASP A 94 -6.80 -6.32 24.59
N ASN A 95 -7.21 -5.35 23.73
CA ASN A 95 -7.43 -5.57 22.30
C ASN A 95 -6.16 -6.06 21.61
N ILE A 96 -5.02 -5.42 21.84
CA ILE A 96 -3.73 -5.80 21.25
C ILE A 96 -3.29 -7.18 21.77
N CYS A 97 -3.48 -7.45 23.05
CA CYS A 97 -3.05 -8.70 23.68
C CYS A 97 -3.93 -9.92 23.37
N VAL A 98 -5.04 -9.79 22.64
CA VAL A 98 -5.96 -10.92 22.38
C VAL A 98 -5.24 -12.14 21.79
N VAL A 99 -4.51 -11.97 20.68
CA VAL A 99 -3.84 -13.10 20.01
C VAL A 99 -2.64 -13.61 20.82
N PRO A 100 -1.73 -12.77 21.35
CA PRO A 100 -0.69 -13.22 22.28
C PRO A 100 -1.23 -14.08 23.44
N ASN A 101 -2.32 -13.63 24.09
CA ASN A 101 -2.94 -14.38 25.18
C ASN A 101 -3.51 -15.74 24.73
N LEU A 102 -4.12 -15.81 23.53
CA LEU A 102 -4.60 -17.06 22.93
C LEU A 102 -3.46 -18.03 22.56
N LEU A 103 -2.26 -17.50 22.34
CA LEU A 103 -1.04 -18.27 22.10
C LEU A 103 -0.33 -18.67 23.39
N GLY A 104 -0.84 -18.25 24.54
CA GLY A 104 -0.28 -18.57 25.84
C GLY A 104 0.95 -17.75 26.23
N TRP A 105 1.13 -16.57 25.64
CA TRP A 105 2.22 -15.67 26.04
C TRP A 105 2.05 -15.22 27.49
N ASP A 106 3.18 -15.01 28.17
CA ASP A 106 3.17 -14.40 29.50
C ASP A 106 2.55 -12.99 29.44
N LYS A 107 1.78 -12.65 30.49
CA LYS A 107 1.07 -11.36 30.58
C LYS A 107 2.02 -10.15 30.52
N ALA A 108 3.19 -10.24 31.16
CA ALA A 108 4.16 -9.17 31.15
C ALA A 108 4.78 -9.00 29.75
N GLN A 109 5.02 -10.11 29.04
CA GLN A 109 5.49 -10.10 27.64
C GLN A 109 4.43 -9.47 26.71
N SER A 110 3.17 -9.90 26.81
CA SER A 110 2.06 -9.37 26.00
C SER A 110 1.89 -7.86 26.19
N ARG A 111 1.97 -7.36 27.44
CA ARG A 111 1.88 -5.94 27.77
C ARG A 111 3.04 -5.13 27.21
N ARG A 112 4.27 -5.62 27.33
CA ARG A 112 5.44 -4.96 26.72
C ARG A 112 5.28 -4.87 25.21
N ARG A 113 4.85 -5.97 24.58
CA ARG A 113 4.59 -6.00 23.13
C ARG A 113 3.50 -5.01 22.72
N ALA A 114 2.42 -4.88 23.50
CA ALA A 114 1.37 -3.91 23.23
C ALA A 114 1.89 -2.47 23.32
N ALA A 115 2.71 -2.14 24.31
CA ALA A 115 3.33 -0.84 24.43
C ALA A 115 4.27 -0.53 23.25
N GLU A 116 5.16 -1.45 22.89
CA GLU A 116 6.06 -1.34 21.74
C GLU A 116 5.28 -1.07 20.43
N LEU A 117 4.20 -1.82 20.20
CA LEU A 117 3.39 -1.68 19.00
C LEU A 117 2.64 -0.35 18.94
N LEU A 118 2.20 0.19 20.09
CA LEU A 118 1.60 1.51 20.14
C LEU A 118 2.60 2.60 19.71
N GLU A 119 3.86 2.52 20.17
CA GLU A 119 4.90 3.46 19.72
C GLU A 119 5.18 3.31 18.22
N ILE A 120 5.22 2.08 17.69
CA ILE A 120 5.39 1.82 16.24
C ILE A 120 4.27 2.48 15.43
N VAL A 121 3.02 2.43 15.92
CA VAL A 121 1.87 3.05 15.25
C VAL A 121 1.66 4.53 15.65
N ALA A 122 2.68 5.18 16.22
CA ALA A 122 2.68 6.58 16.64
C ALA A 122 1.51 6.93 17.61
N LEU A 123 1.29 6.08 18.58
CA LEU A 123 0.39 6.30 19.71
C LEU A 123 1.18 6.14 21.00
N ASP A 124 1.24 7.21 21.80
CA ASP A 124 1.92 7.20 23.12
C ASP A 124 1.32 6.12 24.03
N SER A 125 2.09 5.08 24.31
CA SER A 125 1.65 3.92 25.09
C SER A 125 1.19 4.32 26.50
N SER A 126 1.82 5.33 27.12
CA SER A 126 1.45 5.83 28.46
C SER A 126 0.05 6.41 28.52
N LEU A 127 -0.42 6.98 27.40
CA LEU A 127 -1.73 7.64 27.29
C LEU A 127 -2.81 6.72 26.74
N PHE A 128 -2.45 5.75 25.87
CA PHE A 128 -3.44 4.99 25.10
C PHE A 128 -3.72 3.58 25.62
N LEU A 129 -2.80 2.89 26.29
CA LEU A 129 -2.98 1.49 26.73
C LEU A 129 -4.28 1.23 27.49
N LYS A 130 -4.66 2.16 28.38
CA LYS A 130 -5.83 2.00 29.24
C LYS A 130 -7.14 2.57 28.68
N ARG A 131 -7.09 3.21 27.48
CA ARG A 131 -8.29 3.77 26.85
C ARG A 131 -9.16 2.67 26.24
N TYR A 132 -10.43 2.97 26.09
CA TYR A 132 -11.37 2.14 25.36
C TYR A 132 -11.55 2.62 23.93
N PRO A 133 -11.97 1.75 22.97
CA PRO A 133 -12.19 2.15 21.58
C PRO A 133 -13.05 3.39 21.39
N ARG A 134 -14.10 3.58 22.18
CA ARG A 134 -14.99 4.75 22.15
C ARG A 134 -14.31 6.10 22.48
N GLU A 135 -13.13 6.06 23.08
CA GLU A 135 -12.33 7.24 23.44
C GLU A 135 -11.30 7.61 22.37
N LEU A 136 -11.30 6.88 21.25
CA LEU A 136 -10.37 7.02 20.15
C LEU A 136 -11.06 7.60 18.92
N SER A 137 -10.34 8.44 18.15
CA SER A 137 -10.76 8.80 16.80
C SER A 137 -10.71 7.60 15.85
N GLY A 138 -11.41 7.66 14.71
CA GLY A 138 -11.40 6.57 13.72
C GLY A 138 -9.98 6.18 13.26
N GLY A 139 -9.12 7.16 13.00
CA GLY A 139 -7.72 6.90 12.64
C GLY A 139 -6.91 6.27 13.78
N GLN A 140 -7.15 6.66 15.04
CA GLN A 140 -6.52 6.01 16.20
C GLN A 140 -7.01 4.58 16.37
N GLN A 141 -8.31 4.30 16.18
CA GLN A 141 -8.85 2.95 16.18
C GLN A 141 -8.20 2.09 15.09
N GLN A 142 -8.02 2.65 13.89
CA GLN A 142 -7.34 1.95 12.79
C GLN A 142 -5.90 1.56 13.14
N ARG A 143 -5.13 2.48 13.72
CA ARG A 143 -3.77 2.22 14.19
C ARG A 143 -3.74 1.13 15.28
N VAL A 144 -4.66 1.14 16.22
CA VAL A 144 -4.80 0.07 17.22
C VAL A 144 -5.16 -1.26 16.56
N GLY A 145 -6.01 -1.26 15.52
CA GLY A 145 -6.33 -2.44 14.72
C GLY A 145 -5.11 -3.05 14.04
N VAL A 146 -4.24 -2.20 13.47
CA VAL A 146 -2.95 -2.62 12.89
C VAL A 146 -2.02 -3.17 13.98
N ALA A 147 -1.90 -2.49 15.13
CA ALA A 147 -1.10 -2.96 16.27
C ALA A 147 -1.59 -4.34 16.76
N ARG A 148 -2.91 -4.55 16.88
CA ARG A 148 -3.51 -5.84 17.22
C ARG A 148 -3.15 -6.94 16.22
N ALA A 149 -3.20 -6.62 14.91
CA ALA A 149 -2.86 -7.57 13.87
C ALA A 149 -1.38 -7.97 13.90
N LEU A 150 -0.49 -7.05 14.31
CA LEU A 150 0.96 -7.27 14.44
C LEU A 150 1.36 -7.93 15.79
N ALA A 151 0.44 -8.06 16.74
CA ALA A 151 0.79 -8.41 18.13
C ALA A 151 1.51 -9.73 18.29
N ALA A 152 1.07 -10.75 17.55
CA ALA A 152 1.67 -12.10 17.56
C ALA A 152 2.85 -12.25 16.58
N ASP A 153 3.35 -11.15 16.02
CA ASP A 153 4.44 -11.12 15.03
C ASP A 153 4.18 -12.01 13.80
N PRO A 154 3.00 -11.91 13.14
CA PRO A 154 2.66 -12.77 12.03
C PRO A 154 3.56 -12.50 10.81
N PRO A 155 3.88 -13.52 9.98
CA PRO A 155 4.62 -13.32 8.72
C PRO A 155 3.79 -12.63 7.65
N VAL A 156 2.46 -12.74 7.73
CA VAL A 156 1.50 -12.23 6.74
C VAL A 156 0.40 -11.42 7.42
N MET A 157 0.06 -10.29 6.82
CA MET A 157 -1.11 -9.49 7.17
C MET A 157 -2.12 -9.49 6.03
N LEU A 158 -3.37 -9.74 6.36
CA LEU A 158 -4.52 -9.63 5.45
C LEU A 158 -5.41 -8.48 5.91
N MET A 159 -5.84 -7.62 4.98
CA MET A 159 -6.65 -6.45 5.32
C MET A 159 -7.80 -6.30 4.33
N ASP A 160 -9.01 -6.14 4.85
CA ASP A 160 -10.22 -5.96 4.03
C ASP A 160 -10.64 -4.49 4.04
N GLU A 161 -10.41 -3.77 2.94
CA GLU A 161 -10.67 -2.32 2.78
C GLU A 161 -10.21 -1.45 3.97
N PRO A 162 -8.91 -1.51 4.34
CA PRO A 162 -8.44 -0.93 5.60
C PRO A 162 -8.61 0.59 5.69
N PHE A 163 -8.74 1.29 4.57
CA PHE A 163 -8.84 2.75 4.53
C PHE A 163 -10.23 3.26 4.12
N GLY A 164 -11.16 2.36 3.79
CA GLY A 164 -12.49 2.72 3.25
C GLY A 164 -13.35 3.57 4.20
N ALA A 165 -13.21 3.39 5.52
CA ALA A 165 -13.98 4.12 6.52
C ALA A 165 -13.30 5.43 7.00
N ILE A 166 -12.14 5.79 6.42
CA ILE A 166 -11.38 6.98 6.82
C ILE A 166 -11.81 8.16 5.95
N ASP A 167 -11.97 9.32 6.58
CA ASP A 167 -12.28 10.54 5.82
C ASP A 167 -11.15 10.89 4.83
N PRO A 168 -11.47 11.47 3.66
CA PRO A 168 -10.49 11.70 2.59
C PRO A 168 -9.30 12.60 3.01
N ILE A 169 -9.52 13.54 3.94
CA ILE A 169 -8.48 14.50 4.37
C ILE A 169 -7.36 13.78 5.16
N ASN A 170 -7.75 12.84 6.01
CA ASN A 170 -6.81 12.11 6.87
C ASN A 170 -6.29 10.82 6.24
N ARG A 171 -6.91 10.36 5.15
CA ARG A 171 -6.58 9.07 4.51
C ARG A 171 -5.13 9.00 4.06
N ASP A 172 -4.65 10.02 3.35
CA ASP A 172 -3.27 10.08 2.85
C ASP A 172 -2.23 9.99 3.98
N ALA A 173 -2.44 10.72 5.07
CA ALA A 173 -1.54 10.68 6.22
C ALA A 173 -1.51 9.31 6.92
N ILE A 174 -2.67 8.63 7.00
CA ILE A 174 -2.76 7.30 7.60
C ILE A 174 -2.11 6.24 6.70
N GLN A 175 -2.25 6.35 5.38
CA GLN A 175 -1.57 5.49 4.41
C GLN A 175 -0.05 5.66 4.49
N ASP A 176 0.46 6.90 4.54
CA ASP A 176 1.88 7.18 4.69
C ASP A 176 2.44 6.58 5.98
N GLU A 177 1.70 6.72 7.07
CA GLU A 177 2.06 6.12 8.35
C GLU A 177 2.05 4.59 8.29
N PHE A 178 1.05 3.98 7.64
CA PHE A 178 1.00 2.55 7.43
C PHE A 178 2.21 2.06 6.62
N MET A 179 2.56 2.74 5.53
CA MET A 179 3.73 2.38 4.72
C MET A 179 5.04 2.51 5.50
N ARG A 180 5.15 3.54 6.37
CA ARG A 180 6.28 3.67 7.29
C ARG A 180 6.39 2.46 8.23
N ILE A 181 5.27 2.07 8.83
CA ILE A 181 5.19 0.91 9.73
C ILE A 181 5.55 -0.38 8.97
N GLN A 182 4.96 -0.60 7.80
CA GLN A 182 5.19 -1.79 6.99
C GLN A 182 6.67 -1.95 6.63
N ARG A 183 7.34 -0.87 6.19
CA ARG A 183 8.78 -0.87 5.91
C ARG A 183 9.62 -1.20 7.15
N GLN A 184 9.24 -0.69 8.32
CA GLN A 184 9.93 -0.96 9.58
C GLN A 184 9.80 -2.41 10.04
N VAL A 185 8.60 -3.00 9.92
CA VAL A 185 8.32 -4.37 10.35
C VAL A 185 8.57 -5.41 9.26
N ASN A 186 8.72 -5.00 8.01
CA ASN A 186 8.98 -5.83 6.82
C ASN A 186 8.05 -7.05 6.70
N LYS A 187 6.74 -6.85 6.89
CA LYS A 187 5.74 -7.91 6.78
C LYS A 187 5.15 -7.98 5.37
N THR A 188 4.80 -9.20 4.94
CA THR A 188 4.04 -9.39 3.71
C THR A 188 2.59 -8.98 3.95
N VAL A 189 2.07 -8.10 3.12
CA VAL A 189 0.72 -7.56 3.27
C VAL A 189 -0.09 -7.87 2.02
N LEU A 190 -1.30 -8.37 2.20
CA LEU A 190 -2.29 -8.50 1.14
C LEU A 190 -3.56 -7.76 1.57
N PHE A 191 -3.97 -6.75 0.82
CA PHE A 191 -5.19 -6.05 1.14
C PHE A 191 -6.14 -5.84 -0.04
N VAL A 192 -7.41 -5.73 0.28
CA VAL A 192 -8.48 -5.42 -0.68
C VAL A 192 -8.66 -3.92 -0.75
N SER A 193 -8.75 -3.38 -1.96
CA SER A 193 -9.19 -2.01 -2.21
C SER A 193 -10.05 -1.93 -3.47
N HIS A 194 -10.83 -0.89 -3.58
CA HIS A 194 -11.50 -0.46 -4.80
C HIS A 194 -10.94 0.89 -5.31
N ASP A 195 -9.95 1.45 -4.60
CA ASP A 195 -9.32 2.73 -4.89
C ASP A 195 -7.98 2.51 -5.61
N ILE A 196 -7.89 3.04 -6.82
CA ILE A 196 -6.70 2.93 -7.66
C ILE A 196 -5.54 3.73 -7.06
N ASP A 197 -5.82 4.88 -6.46
CA ASP A 197 -4.78 5.72 -5.86
C ASP A 197 -4.12 5.03 -4.66
N GLU A 198 -4.88 4.20 -3.91
CA GLU A 198 -4.31 3.34 -2.86
C GLU A 198 -3.36 2.29 -3.44
N ALA A 199 -3.78 1.62 -4.52
CA ALA A 199 -2.95 0.61 -5.17
C ALA A 199 -1.67 1.23 -5.74
N VAL A 200 -1.76 2.38 -6.42
CA VAL A 200 -0.61 3.09 -6.98
C VAL A 200 0.36 3.56 -5.88
N LYS A 201 -0.17 4.05 -4.75
CA LYS A 201 0.65 4.61 -3.65
C LYS A 201 1.36 3.54 -2.83
N MET A 202 0.73 2.39 -2.65
CA MET A 202 1.11 1.45 -1.59
C MET A 202 1.57 0.08 -2.08
N ALA A 203 1.19 -0.33 -3.29
CA ALA A 203 1.44 -1.70 -3.74
C ALA A 203 2.81 -1.88 -4.40
N ASP A 204 3.47 -3.00 -4.10
CA ASP A 204 4.55 -3.54 -4.92
C ASP A 204 3.99 -4.34 -6.09
N CYS A 205 2.83 -5.01 -5.89
CA CYS A 205 2.09 -5.71 -6.94
C CYS A 205 0.58 -5.58 -6.75
N VAL A 206 -0.14 -5.62 -7.86
CA VAL A 206 -1.60 -5.47 -7.92
C VAL A 206 -2.20 -6.64 -8.67
N ALA A 207 -3.23 -7.26 -8.10
CA ALA A 207 -4.10 -8.21 -8.78
C ALA A 207 -5.41 -7.50 -9.14
N LEU A 208 -5.59 -7.13 -10.40
CA LEU A 208 -6.83 -6.54 -10.89
C LEU A 208 -7.86 -7.62 -11.14
N PHE A 209 -8.95 -7.59 -10.39
CA PHE A 209 -10.05 -8.55 -10.48
C PHE A 209 -11.17 -8.07 -11.39
N ARG A 210 -11.72 -8.99 -12.20
CA ARG A 210 -12.92 -8.81 -12.98
C ARG A 210 -13.76 -10.08 -12.96
N ALA A 211 -15.01 -9.99 -12.50
CA ALA A 211 -16.01 -11.09 -12.54
C ALA A 211 -15.46 -12.45 -12.05
N GLY A 212 -14.76 -12.46 -10.92
CA GLY A 212 -14.23 -13.68 -10.30
C GLY A 212 -12.83 -14.10 -10.77
N ASN A 213 -12.28 -13.45 -11.78
CA ASN A 213 -10.97 -13.77 -12.37
C ASN A 213 -9.95 -12.65 -12.12
N ILE A 214 -8.66 -12.94 -12.31
CA ILE A 214 -7.62 -11.93 -12.42
C ILE A 214 -7.52 -11.49 -13.88
N GLU A 215 -7.83 -10.24 -14.15
CA GLU A 215 -7.68 -9.61 -15.46
C GLU A 215 -6.22 -9.29 -15.75
N GLN A 216 -5.50 -8.77 -14.74
CA GLN A 216 -4.08 -8.46 -14.85
C GLN A 216 -3.41 -8.56 -13.47
N PHE A 217 -2.18 -9.08 -13.45
CA PHE A 217 -1.31 -9.10 -12.28
C PHE A 217 0.04 -8.51 -12.65
N GLY A 218 0.53 -7.55 -11.88
CA GLY A 218 1.81 -6.89 -12.13
C GLY A 218 2.07 -5.73 -11.17
N SER A 219 3.12 -4.96 -11.43
CA SER A 219 3.39 -3.73 -10.69
C SER A 219 2.32 -2.67 -11.00
N PRO A 220 2.13 -1.67 -10.13
CA PRO A 220 1.28 -0.51 -10.44
C PRO A 220 1.68 0.18 -11.76
N ASP A 221 2.98 0.26 -12.04
CA ASP A 221 3.49 0.84 -13.30
C ASP A 221 3.03 0.02 -14.52
N ASP A 222 3.11 -1.32 -14.46
CA ASP A 222 2.65 -2.18 -15.54
C ASP A 222 1.16 -1.98 -15.84
N LEU A 223 0.32 -1.89 -14.80
CA LEU A 223 -1.12 -1.69 -14.97
C LEU A 223 -1.44 -0.31 -15.58
N LEU A 224 -0.70 0.72 -15.20
CA LEU A 224 -0.92 2.09 -15.69
C LEU A 224 -0.34 2.29 -17.10
N ALA A 225 0.85 1.75 -17.39
CA ALA A 225 1.54 1.91 -18.66
C ALA A 225 0.99 0.97 -19.74
N ARG A 226 0.74 -0.29 -19.38
CA ARG A 226 0.41 -1.40 -20.30
C ARG A 226 -0.80 -2.19 -19.79
N PRO A 227 -2.02 -1.60 -19.78
CA PRO A 227 -3.21 -2.35 -19.39
C PRO A 227 -3.45 -3.52 -20.35
N ALA A 228 -3.75 -4.70 -19.78
CA ALA A 228 -3.91 -5.94 -20.55
C ALA A 228 -5.20 -5.99 -21.38
N SER A 229 -6.16 -5.11 -21.13
CA SER A 229 -7.45 -5.04 -21.83
C SER A 229 -8.06 -3.65 -21.75
N ASP A 230 -9.09 -3.41 -22.57
CA ASP A 230 -9.90 -2.18 -22.50
C ASP A 230 -10.51 -2.00 -21.11
N PHE A 231 -10.97 -3.09 -20.48
CA PHE A 231 -11.48 -3.04 -19.10
C PHE A 231 -10.39 -2.53 -18.13
N ALA A 232 -9.16 -3.06 -18.23
CA ALA A 232 -8.07 -2.61 -17.37
C ALA A 232 -7.75 -1.13 -17.62
N ALA A 233 -7.74 -0.70 -18.88
CA ALA A 233 -7.52 0.70 -19.25
C ALA A 233 -8.61 1.62 -18.70
N ASP A 234 -9.88 1.26 -18.87
CA ASP A 234 -11.03 2.02 -18.40
C ASP A 234 -11.08 2.07 -16.87
N PHE A 235 -10.80 0.94 -16.21
CA PHE A 235 -10.78 0.86 -14.75
C PHE A 235 -9.68 1.74 -14.15
N MET A 236 -8.47 1.77 -14.76
CA MET A 236 -7.37 2.66 -14.31
C MET A 236 -7.68 4.14 -14.53
N GLY A 237 -8.60 4.45 -15.42
CA GLY A 237 -9.10 5.79 -15.72
C GLY A 237 -8.31 6.50 -16.82
N SER A 238 -8.96 7.52 -17.42
CA SER A 238 -8.35 8.33 -18.49
C SER A 238 -7.13 9.12 -18.01
N ASP A 239 -7.00 9.34 -16.71
CA ASP A 239 -5.89 10.04 -16.06
C ASP A 239 -4.75 9.08 -15.61
N ARG A 240 -4.77 7.80 -16.02
CA ARG A 240 -3.78 6.78 -15.63
C ARG A 240 -2.33 7.23 -15.88
N ILE A 241 -2.10 7.98 -16.95
CA ILE A 241 -0.80 8.54 -17.28
C ILE A 241 -0.35 9.55 -16.20
N LEU A 242 -1.25 10.40 -15.72
CA LEU A 242 -0.95 11.34 -14.63
C LEU A 242 -0.77 10.63 -13.28
N LYS A 243 -1.50 9.53 -13.03
CA LYS A 243 -1.30 8.70 -11.84
C LYS A 243 0.08 8.06 -11.84
N ARG A 244 0.60 7.69 -13.00
CA ARG A 244 1.95 7.13 -13.15
C ARG A 244 3.05 8.06 -12.66
N LEU A 245 2.88 9.38 -12.75
CA LEU A 245 3.82 10.36 -12.20
C LEU A 245 4.03 10.22 -10.68
N ARG A 246 3.10 9.60 -9.94
CA ARG A 246 3.29 9.30 -8.51
C ARG A 246 4.34 8.22 -8.24
N LEU A 247 4.62 7.38 -9.23
CA LEU A 247 5.62 6.30 -9.12
C LEU A 247 7.05 6.76 -9.42
N MET A 248 7.18 7.96 -9.99
CA MET A 248 8.47 8.54 -10.39
C MET A 248 8.85 9.67 -9.45
N HIS A 249 10.12 9.72 -9.06
CA HIS A 249 10.63 10.71 -8.13
C HIS A 249 11.44 11.79 -8.85
N ALA A 250 11.51 12.99 -8.28
CA ALA A 250 12.22 14.12 -8.85
C ALA A 250 13.69 13.82 -9.20
N GLU A 251 14.37 13.05 -8.34
CA GLU A 251 15.78 12.67 -8.58
C GLU A 251 15.98 11.81 -9.84
N SER A 252 14.98 10.99 -10.23
CA SER A 252 15.10 10.08 -11.36
C SER A 252 15.22 10.79 -12.72
N ILE A 253 14.76 12.06 -12.81
CA ILE A 253 14.79 12.87 -14.02
C ILE A 253 15.56 14.20 -13.83
N ALA A 254 16.16 14.42 -12.66
CA ALA A 254 16.94 15.61 -12.40
C ALA A 254 18.17 15.64 -13.32
N ARG A 255 18.38 16.79 -14.00
CA ARG A 255 19.49 17.01 -14.94
C ARG A 255 20.45 18.04 -14.38
N ASP A 256 21.68 18.02 -14.89
CA ASP A 256 22.64 19.11 -14.67
C ASP A 256 22.07 20.46 -15.16
N ALA A 257 22.16 21.48 -14.32
CA ALA A 257 21.59 22.79 -14.61
C ALA A 257 22.24 23.45 -15.84
N GLY A 258 23.57 23.31 -16.00
CA GLY A 258 24.30 23.83 -17.15
C GLY A 258 23.90 23.16 -18.45
N ALA A 259 23.70 21.84 -18.45
CA ALA A 259 23.18 21.08 -19.59
C ALA A 259 21.73 21.48 -19.95
N ALA A 260 20.96 21.93 -18.95
CA ALA A 260 19.58 22.44 -19.14
C ALA A 260 19.53 23.93 -19.54
N GLY A 261 20.68 24.61 -19.64
CA GLY A 261 20.75 26.05 -19.91
C GLY A 261 20.27 26.94 -18.77
N ILE A 262 20.25 26.42 -17.53
CA ILE A 262 19.77 27.12 -16.33
C ILE A 262 20.98 27.51 -15.48
N ALA A 263 21.10 28.80 -15.18
CA ALA A 263 22.13 29.30 -14.28
C ALA A 263 21.68 29.09 -12.82
N VAL A 264 22.47 28.37 -12.04
CA VAL A 264 22.27 28.13 -10.61
C VAL A 264 23.57 28.46 -9.88
N GLU A 265 23.48 29.29 -8.85
CA GLU A 265 24.62 29.60 -7.99
C GLU A 265 24.61 28.68 -6.75
N LEU A 266 25.75 28.05 -6.50
CA LEU A 266 25.94 27.16 -5.36
C LEU A 266 26.99 27.74 -4.39
N ASP A 267 26.80 27.51 -3.12
CA ASP A 267 27.80 27.78 -2.10
C ASP A 267 28.91 26.70 -2.06
N ARG A 268 29.85 26.82 -1.12
CA ARG A 268 30.99 25.88 -0.97
C ARG A 268 30.53 24.47 -0.55
N ASP A 269 29.34 24.36 0.04
CA ASP A 269 28.75 23.09 0.51
C ASP A 269 27.83 22.44 -0.54
N GLY A 270 27.71 23.05 -1.74
CA GLY A 270 26.86 22.59 -2.83
C GLY A 270 25.37 22.88 -2.62
N ARG A 271 25.04 23.87 -1.79
CA ARG A 271 23.68 24.35 -1.57
C ARG A 271 23.38 25.57 -2.44
N LEU A 272 22.09 25.82 -2.67
CA LEU A 272 21.65 26.97 -3.45
C LEU A 272 22.01 28.29 -2.74
N ALA A 273 22.88 29.09 -3.36
CA ALA A 273 23.29 30.40 -2.89
C ALA A 273 22.34 31.52 -3.33
N SER A 274 21.54 31.31 -4.39
CA SER A 274 20.57 32.26 -4.93
C SER A 274 19.13 31.79 -4.80
N GLN A 275 18.19 32.70 -4.98
CA GLN A 275 16.77 32.35 -5.03
C GLN A 275 16.46 31.63 -6.34
N VAL A 276 15.71 30.53 -6.25
CA VAL A 276 15.20 29.77 -7.39
C VAL A 276 13.67 29.78 -7.37
N PRO A 277 12.99 29.65 -8.52
CA PRO A 277 11.53 29.78 -8.60
C PRO A 277 10.78 28.72 -7.80
N LEU A 278 11.34 27.49 -7.76
CA LEU A 278 10.75 26.38 -7.03
C LEU A 278 11.86 25.44 -6.52
N ARG A 279 11.72 24.99 -5.28
CA ARG A 279 12.55 23.93 -4.67
C ARG A 279 11.71 22.70 -4.45
N VAL A 280 12.23 21.53 -4.81
CA VAL A 280 11.61 20.23 -4.60
C VAL A 280 12.63 19.27 -4.00
N ARG A 281 12.16 18.28 -3.25
CA ARG A 281 13.03 17.25 -2.67
C ARG A 281 13.24 16.12 -3.69
N ALA A 282 14.36 15.47 -3.64
CA ALA A 282 14.69 14.29 -4.44
C ALA A 282 13.58 13.22 -4.42
N ALA A 283 12.99 13.01 -3.26
CA ALA A 283 11.93 12.03 -3.03
C ALA A 283 10.49 12.52 -3.36
N ASP A 284 10.31 13.78 -3.77
CA ASP A 284 8.98 14.28 -4.16
C ASP A 284 8.57 13.61 -5.49
N ASP A 285 7.32 13.13 -5.57
CA ASP A 285 6.81 12.52 -6.80
C ASP A 285 6.60 13.56 -7.91
N LEU A 286 6.71 13.12 -9.18
CA LEU A 286 6.63 14.01 -10.33
C LEU A 286 5.26 14.67 -10.49
N ARG A 287 4.18 14.08 -9.98
CA ARG A 287 2.85 14.70 -9.98
C ARG A 287 2.82 15.93 -9.07
N GLN A 288 3.42 15.82 -7.88
CA GLN A 288 3.54 16.95 -6.94
C GLN A 288 4.44 18.04 -7.52
N VAL A 289 5.58 17.64 -8.11
CA VAL A 289 6.50 18.57 -8.77
C VAL A 289 5.82 19.33 -9.90
N LEU A 290 5.13 18.63 -10.81
CA LEU A 290 4.39 19.25 -11.93
C LEU A 290 3.31 20.19 -11.42
N SER A 291 2.54 19.78 -10.42
CA SER A 291 1.50 20.61 -9.80
C SER A 291 2.07 21.89 -9.21
N ALA A 292 3.20 21.81 -8.51
CA ALA A 292 3.89 22.96 -7.92
C ALA A 292 4.48 23.90 -8.99
N GLN A 293 5.03 23.34 -10.07
CA GLN A 293 5.51 24.13 -11.22
C GLN A 293 4.38 24.93 -11.88
N LEU A 294 3.24 24.26 -12.14
CA LEU A 294 2.06 24.91 -12.72
C LEU A 294 1.50 26.01 -11.81
N ALA A 295 1.39 25.73 -10.52
CA ALA A 295 0.88 26.70 -9.54
C ALA A 295 1.77 27.95 -9.41
N LYS A 296 3.08 27.79 -9.60
CA LYS A 296 4.05 28.91 -9.56
C LYS A 296 4.35 29.53 -10.93
N GLY A 297 3.81 28.98 -12.01
CA GLY A 297 4.07 29.45 -13.38
C GLY A 297 5.54 29.30 -13.78
N THR A 298 6.23 28.25 -13.31
CA THR A 298 7.64 28.01 -13.63
C THR A 298 7.79 26.73 -14.45
N SER A 299 8.74 26.74 -15.40
CA SER A 299 9.04 25.58 -16.25
C SER A 299 10.09 24.63 -15.65
N TRP A 300 10.64 24.95 -14.48
CA TRP A 300 11.65 24.14 -13.82
C TRP A 300 11.62 24.27 -12.30
N ALA A 301 12.22 23.28 -11.62
CA ALA A 301 12.42 23.25 -10.17
C ALA A 301 13.84 22.79 -9.84
N ALA A 302 14.43 23.34 -8.78
CA ALA A 302 15.68 22.86 -8.23
C ALA A 302 15.43 21.63 -7.35
N CYS A 303 16.05 20.51 -7.67
CA CYS A 303 15.97 19.25 -6.92
C CYS A 303 17.05 19.23 -5.85
N LEU A 304 16.66 18.95 -4.61
CA LEU A 304 17.54 18.94 -3.43
C LEU A 304 17.50 17.59 -2.73
N ASP A 305 18.66 17.16 -2.22
CA ASP A 305 18.73 15.99 -1.35
C ASP A 305 18.20 16.28 0.07
N LYS A 306 18.26 15.26 0.94
CA LYS A 306 17.86 15.39 2.36
C LYS A 306 18.69 16.41 3.15
N ASP A 307 19.94 16.67 2.73
CA ASP A 307 20.88 17.59 3.37
C ASP A 307 20.83 18.99 2.74
N GLN A 308 19.80 19.27 1.90
CA GLN A 308 19.59 20.51 1.14
C GLN A 308 20.69 20.82 0.11
N ARG A 309 21.43 19.81 -0.36
CA ARG A 309 22.39 19.94 -1.45
C ARG A 309 21.66 19.86 -2.78
N PHE A 310 22.13 20.63 -3.73
CA PHE A 310 21.58 20.66 -5.08
C PHE A 310 21.98 19.40 -5.86
N LEU A 311 21.00 18.68 -6.38
CA LEU A 311 21.19 17.50 -7.22
C LEU A 311 21.07 17.81 -8.71
N GLY A 312 20.29 18.83 -9.07
CA GLY A 312 20.01 19.17 -10.45
C GLY A 312 18.70 19.94 -10.61
N VAL A 313 18.27 20.10 -11.85
CA VAL A 313 16.99 20.74 -12.19
C VAL A 313 16.02 19.73 -12.79
N VAL A 314 14.76 19.84 -12.41
CA VAL A 314 13.64 19.07 -12.97
C VAL A 314 12.87 20.01 -13.91
N LEU A 315 12.90 19.71 -15.20
CA LEU A 315 12.20 20.47 -16.22
C LEU A 315 10.76 19.96 -16.38
N GLN A 316 9.81 20.88 -16.57
CA GLN A 316 8.44 20.52 -16.90
C GLN A 316 8.36 19.72 -18.20
N SER A 317 9.18 20.08 -19.22
CA SER A 317 9.29 19.34 -20.48
C SER A 317 9.71 17.88 -20.29
N ASP A 318 10.60 17.59 -19.33
CA ASP A 318 11.06 16.23 -19.06
C ASP A 318 9.98 15.40 -18.37
N ILE A 319 9.21 16.00 -17.44
CA ILE A 319 8.05 15.34 -16.86
C ILE A 319 7.05 14.96 -17.95
N LEU A 320 6.74 15.89 -18.88
CA LEU A 320 5.81 15.65 -19.97
C LEU A 320 6.35 14.64 -20.99
N ALA A 321 7.65 14.66 -21.28
CA ALA A 321 8.28 13.68 -22.19
C ALA A 321 8.19 12.25 -21.64
N ASN A 322 8.37 12.06 -20.32
CA ASN A 322 8.22 10.75 -19.69
C ASN A 322 6.78 10.21 -19.77
N LEU A 323 5.76 11.09 -19.91
CA LEU A 323 4.36 10.66 -20.13
C LEU A 323 4.11 10.16 -21.56
N THR A 324 4.90 10.62 -22.54
CA THR A 324 4.65 10.36 -23.96
C THR A 324 5.48 9.22 -24.54
N GLN A 325 6.67 8.94 -24.01
CA GLN A 325 7.58 7.93 -24.54
C GLN A 325 6.99 6.51 -24.57
N ASP A 326 6.26 6.10 -23.53
CA ASP A 326 5.67 4.78 -23.46
C ASP A 326 4.35 4.64 -24.23
N THR A 327 3.66 5.77 -24.50
CA THR A 327 2.44 5.77 -25.33
C THR A 327 2.78 5.50 -26.80
N VAL A 328 3.99 5.86 -27.22
CA VAL A 328 4.47 5.63 -28.60
C VAL A 328 4.97 4.19 -28.77
N ALA A 329 5.67 3.63 -27.78
CA ALA A 329 6.13 2.25 -27.78
C ALA A 329 4.98 1.23 -27.85
N ALA A 330 3.92 1.44 -27.04
CA ALA A 330 2.73 0.59 -27.02
C ALA A 330 1.91 0.61 -28.32
N ARG A 331 2.01 1.69 -29.13
CA ARG A 331 1.34 1.78 -30.44
C ARG A 331 2.14 1.17 -31.59
N GLN A 332 3.42 0.83 -31.39
CA GLN A 332 4.26 0.21 -32.41
C GLN A 332 4.27 -1.33 -32.31
N GLU A 333 3.79 -1.89 -31.19
CA GLU A 333 3.69 -3.34 -30.95
C GLU A 333 2.26 -3.91 -31.17
N SER A 334 1.27 -3.07 -31.49
CA SER A 334 -0.09 -3.45 -31.85
C SER A 334 -0.33 -3.29 -33.35
#